data_d4a798ce65966c4dc50fccc70a846729
#
_entry.id   d4a798ce65966c4dc50fccc70a846729
#
_cell.length_a   1.000
_cell.length_b   1.000
_cell.length_c   1.000
_cell.angle_alpha   90.00
_cell.angle_beta   90.00
_cell.angle_gamma   90.00
#
_symmetry.space_group_name_H-M   'P 1'
#
loop_
_entity.id
_entity.type
_entity.pdbx_description
1 polymer ?
#
loop_
_entity_poly.entity_id
_entity_poly.type
_entity_poly.pdbx_seq_one_letter_code
_entity_poly.pdbx_strand_id
1 'polypeptide(L)'
;KKLLEQTETILILNDEVVHGFPKNEQLKDGDIISLDIGVLKNGFHGDSAYTYAIGEVSAEVKKLLKVTKASLYIGINKARIGNRIGDIAFAIQEYTEKIHGYGVVRELVGHGLGRSLHEDPQVPNYGKRGTKEKLKAGMVLAIEPMINMGTREVEFLKDGWTVLTKDRKPSAHFEHDISITDGAPDILSSFAALEAAEKANPNLTWSHD
;
A
#
# COMPACT_ATOMS: atom_id res chain seq x y z
N LYS A 1 -5.98 28.99 -7.77
CA LYS A 1 -4.62 28.55 -7.42
C LYS A 1 -4.48 27.10 -7.81
N LYS A 2 -3.55 26.75 -8.73
CA LYS A 2 -3.19 25.35 -8.93
C LYS A 2 -2.58 24.83 -7.64
N LEU A 3 -3.28 23.96 -6.92
CA LEU A 3 -2.79 23.31 -5.71
C LEU A 3 -1.76 22.24 -6.04
N LEU A 4 -1.96 21.51 -7.16
CA LEU A 4 -1.10 20.44 -7.65
C LEU A 4 -0.72 20.71 -9.11
N GLU A 5 0.45 20.26 -9.54
CA GLU A 5 0.91 20.36 -10.92
C GLU A 5 0.36 19.21 -11.75
N GLN A 6 0.30 18.01 -11.15
CA GLN A 6 -0.28 16.81 -11.73
C GLN A 6 -0.82 15.91 -10.60
N THR A 7 -1.88 15.19 -10.90
CA THR A 7 -2.44 14.13 -10.03
C THR A 7 -2.75 12.92 -10.90
N GLU A 8 -2.31 11.77 -10.47
CA GLU A 8 -2.70 10.46 -11.01
C GLU A 8 -3.50 9.73 -9.93
N THR A 9 -4.62 9.11 -10.32
CA THR A 9 -5.46 8.35 -9.39
C THR A 9 -5.81 7.02 -10.04
N ILE A 10 -5.46 5.95 -9.34
CA ILE A 10 -5.74 4.57 -9.72
C ILE A 10 -6.83 4.04 -8.80
N LEU A 11 -7.86 3.42 -9.38
CA LEU A 11 -8.95 2.76 -8.66
C LEU A 11 -8.80 1.24 -8.79
N ILE A 12 -8.75 0.55 -7.66
CA ILE A 12 -8.44 -0.87 -7.56
C ILE A 12 -9.58 -1.55 -6.81
N LEU A 13 -10.29 -2.47 -7.47
CA LEU A 13 -11.53 -3.07 -6.94
C LEU A 13 -11.34 -4.56 -6.65
N ASN A 14 -11.66 -4.99 -5.44
CA ASN A 14 -11.75 -6.39 -4.99
C ASN A 14 -10.49 -7.22 -5.24
N ASP A 15 -10.47 -8.01 -6.32
CA ASP A 15 -9.37 -8.90 -6.73
C ASP A 15 -8.32 -8.23 -7.62
N GLU A 16 -8.49 -6.95 -7.93
CA GLU A 16 -7.42 -6.14 -8.49
C GLU A 16 -6.38 -5.86 -7.42
N VAL A 17 -5.10 -5.96 -7.79
CA VAL A 17 -3.96 -5.75 -6.89
C VAL A 17 -3.48 -4.31 -6.98
N VAL A 18 -3.20 -3.86 -8.20
CA VAL A 18 -2.80 -2.49 -8.56
C VAL A 18 -3.22 -2.18 -10.00
N HIS A 19 -3.08 -0.91 -10.40
CA HIS A 19 -3.26 -0.45 -11.76
C HIS A 19 -4.66 -0.71 -12.34
N GLY A 20 -5.69 -0.69 -11.50
CA GLY A 20 -7.07 -0.74 -11.95
C GLY A 20 -7.48 0.54 -12.66
N PHE A 21 -8.44 0.44 -13.59
CA PHE A 21 -9.04 1.59 -14.23
C PHE A 21 -10.40 1.93 -13.62
N PRO A 22 -10.79 3.21 -13.56
CA PRO A 22 -12.15 3.59 -13.23
C PRO A 22 -13.14 2.89 -14.16
N LYS A 23 -14.07 2.14 -13.59
CA LYS A 23 -15.13 1.44 -14.34
C LYS A 23 -16.47 2.17 -14.17
N ASN A 24 -17.33 2.07 -15.17
CA ASN A 24 -18.70 2.59 -15.07
C ASN A 24 -19.62 1.57 -14.38
N GLU A 25 -19.22 1.10 -13.20
CA GLU A 25 -19.94 0.14 -12.38
C GLU A 25 -20.21 0.76 -10.99
N GLN A 26 -21.40 0.48 -10.46
CA GLN A 26 -21.73 0.92 -9.10
C GLN A 26 -21.05 0.00 -8.09
N LEU A 27 -20.42 0.59 -7.07
CA LEU A 27 -19.93 -0.13 -5.92
C LEU A 27 -21.10 -0.75 -5.13
N LYS A 28 -20.88 -1.94 -4.56
CA LYS A 28 -21.89 -2.72 -3.84
C LYS A 28 -21.42 -2.99 -2.42
N ASP A 29 -22.36 -3.27 -1.55
CA ASP A 29 -22.05 -3.80 -0.23
C ASP A 29 -21.21 -5.07 -0.35
N GLY A 30 -20.11 -5.11 0.38
CA GLY A 30 -19.14 -6.20 0.33
C GLY A 30 -17.91 -5.92 -0.54
N ASP A 31 -17.92 -4.88 -1.36
CA ASP A 31 -16.75 -4.49 -2.15
C ASP A 31 -15.68 -3.86 -1.26
N ILE A 32 -14.42 -3.99 -1.68
CA ILE A 32 -13.31 -3.17 -1.21
C ILE A 32 -12.72 -2.40 -2.39
N ILE A 33 -12.34 -1.15 -2.13
CA ILE A 33 -11.72 -0.30 -3.15
C ILE A 33 -10.47 0.36 -2.61
N SER A 34 -9.34 0.18 -3.28
CA SER A 34 -8.13 0.94 -2.99
C SER A 34 -8.06 2.15 -3.91
N LEU A 35 -7.76 3.29 -3.29
CA LEU A 35 -7.41 4.53 -3.98
C LEU A 35 -5.91 4.71 -3.84
N ASP A 36 -5.22 4.72 -4.97
CA ASP A 36 -3.79 4.95 -5.06
C ASP A 36 -3.56 6.25 -5.82
N ILE A 37 -2.86 7.20 -5.19
CA ILE A 37 -2.84 8.60 -5.63
C ILE A 37 -1.42 9.14 -5.63
N GLY A 38 -0.86 9.25 -6.84
CA GLY A 38 0.37 9.98 -7.10
C GLY A 38 0.11 11.48 -7.33
N VAL A 39 0.91 12.34 -6.74
CA VAL A 39 0.81 13.80 -6.90
C VAL A 39 2.17 14.41 -7.24
N LEU A 40 2.18 15.44 -8.10
CA LEU A 40 3.35 16.26 -8.35
C LEU A 40 3.10 17.69 -7.88
N LYS A 41 4.00 18.20 -7.05
CA LYS A 41 3.96 19.57 -6.55
C LYS A 41 5.35 20.14 -6.36
N ASN A 42 5.59 21.32 -6.92
CA ASN A 42 6.88 22.03 -6.83
C ASN A 42 8.09 21.17 -7.29
N GLY A 43 7.86 20.29 -8.28
CA GLY A 43 8.89 19.40 -8.83
C GLY A 43 9.24 18.21 -7.92
N PHE A 44 8.37 17.85 -6.96
CA PHE A 44 8.50 16.66 -6.13
C PHE A 44 7.22 15.85 -6.16
N HIS A 45 7.37 14.52 -6.16
CA HIS A 45 6.30 13.56 -6.10
C HIS A 45 5.97 13.18 -4.65
N GLY A 46 4.70 12.87 -4.42
CA GLY A 46 4.20 12.19 -3.23
C GLY A 46 3.24 11.09 -3.68
N ASP A 47 3.20 9.99 -2.93
CA ASP A 47 2.41 8.82 -3.22
C ASP A 47 1.68 8.30 -1.98
N SER A 48 0.50 7.72 -2.17
CA SER A 48 -0.24 7.14 -1.06
C SER A 48 -1.40 6.28 -1.53
N ALA A 49 -1.56 5.10 -0.95
CA ALA A 49 -2.69 4.23 -1.19
C ALA A 49 -3.46 3.88 0.09
N TYR A 50 -4.78 3.79 -0.03
CA TYR A 50 -5.67 3.41 1.05
C TYR A 50 -6.84 2.55 0.56
N THR A 51 -7.12 1.44 1.25
CA THR A 51 -8.23 0.54 0.92
C THR A 51 -9.43 0.81 1.83
N TYR A 52 -10.59 1.07 1.23
CA TYR A 52 -11.88 1.25 1.90
C TYR A 52 -12.76 0.00 1.76
N ALA A 53 -13.58 -0.25 2.77
CA ALA A 53 -14.66 -1.23 2.73
C ALA A 53 -15.99 -0.52 2.44
N ILE A 54 -16.74 -1.01 1.45
CA ILE A 54 -18.03 -0.44 1.03
C ILE A 54 -19.15 -1.24 1.70
N GLY A 55 -19.97 -0.56 2.50
CA GLY A 55 -21.05 -1.20 3.24
C GLY A 55 -20.55 -2.37 4.12
N GLU A 56 -21.36 -3.43 4.27
CA GLU A 56 -21.00 -4.58 5.09
C GLU A 56 -20.08 -5.55 4.33
N VAL A 57 -18.85 -5.73 4.82
CA VAL A 57 -17.88 -6.72 4.30
C VAL A 57 -17.73 -7.89 5.27
N SER A 58 -17.28 -9.05 4.75
CA SER A 58 -17.08 -10.26 5.58
C SER A 58 -15.98 -10.05 6.64
N ALA A 59 -16.02 -10.88 7.69
CA ALA A 59 -15.00 -10.85 8.74
C ALA A 59 -13.60 -11.14 8.20
N GLU A 60 -13.48 -12.00 7.17
CA GLU A 60 -12.23 -12.31 6.50
C GLU A 60 -11.67 -11.08 5.77
N VAL A 61 -12.53 -10.32 5.09
CA VAL A 61 -12.15 -9.08 4.42
C VAL A 61 -11.72 -8.04 5.44
N LYS A 62 -12.50 -7.82 6.50
CA LYS A 62 -12.12 -6.92 7.62
C LYS A 62 -10.75 -7.27 8.18
N LYS A 63 -10.48 -8.57 8.39
CA LYS A 63 -9.19 -9.05 8.85
C LYS A 63 -8.07 -8.80 7.85
N LEU A 64 -8.30 -9.00 6.53
CA LEU A 64 -7.32 -8.68 5.49
C LEU A 64 -6.91 -7.21 5.55
N LEU A 65 -7.88 -6.29 5.56
CA LEU A 65 -7.61 -4.85 5.60
C LEU A 65 -6.79 -4.47 6.86
N LYS A 66 -7.22 -4.97 8.02
CA LYS A 66 -6.53 -4.73 9.30
C LYS A 66 -5.08 -5.24 9.29
N VAL A 67 -4.86 -6.45 8.78
CA VAL A 67 -3.52 -7.06 8.70
C VAL A 67 -2.65 -6.32 7.70
N THR A 68 -3.17 -5.95 6.53
CA THR A 68 -2.40 -5.21 5.52
C THR A 68 -1.98 -3.85 6.06
N LYS A 69 -2.89 -3.08 6.63
CA LYS A 69 -2.59 -1.78 7.24
C LYS A 69 -1.59 -1.90 8.40
N ALA A 70 -1.76 -2.88 9.28
CA ALA A 70 -0.80 -3.12 10.36
C ALA A 70 0.60 -3.48 9.83
N SER A 71 0.68 -4.26 8.75
CA SER A 71 1.96 -4.63 8.13
C SER A 71 2.73 -3.43 7.59
N LEU A 72 2.03 -2.42 7.05
CA LEU A 72 2.61 -1.15 6.63
C LEU A 72 3.34 -0.49 7.81
N TYR A 73 2.67 -0.30 8.94
CA TYR A 73 3.29 0.33 10.12
C TYR A 73 4.40 -0.52 10.74
N ILE A 74 4.30 -1.85 10.67
CA ILE A 74 5.37 -2.78 11.08
C ILE A 74 6.60 -2.57 10.19
N GLY A 75 6.42 -2.43 8.88
CA GLY A 75 7.48 -2.09 7.93
C GLY A 75 8.10 -0.72 8.21
N ILE A 76 7.27 0.30 8.36
CA ILE A 76 7.70 1.68 8.70
C ILE A 76 8.55 1.70 9.98
N ASN A 77 8.17 0.97 11.01
CA ASN A 77 8.95 0.88 12.24
C ASN A 77 10.36 0.29 12.05
N LYS A 78 10.62 -0.44 10.97
CA LYS A 78 11.97 -0.93 10.59
C LYS A 78 12.75 0.04 9.72
N ALA A 79 12.12 1.10 9.21
CA ALA A 79 12.73 2.09 8.35
C ALA A 79 13.58 3.10 9.15
N ARG A 80 14.66 2.61 9.76
CA ARG A 80 15.55 3.39 10.65
C ARG A 80 17.01 3.26 10.23
N ILE A 81 17.80 4.27 10.50
CA ILE A 81 19.27 4.20 10.33
C ILE A 81 19.81 2.99 11.10
N GLY A 82 20.74 2.28 10.46
CA GLY A 82 21.29 1.02 10.96
C GLY A 82 20.62 -0.23 10.39
N ASN A 83 19.38 -0.13 9.97
CA ASN A 83 18.67 -1.19 9.24
C ASN A 83 18.90 -1.09 7.73
N ARG A 84 18.36 -2.06 7.02
CA ARG A 84 18.38 -2.17 5.55
C ARG A 84 16.97 -2.33 5.01
N ILE A 85 16.80 -2.14 3.72
CA ILE A 85 15.52 -2.40 3.00
C ILE A 85 15.01 -3.82 3.29
N GLY A 86 15.90 -4.82 3.35
CA GLY A 86 15.52 -6.19 3.67
C GLY A 86 14.94 -6.40 5.08
N ASP A 87 15.20 -5.49 6.02
CA ASP A 87 14.60 -5.55 7.37
C ASP A 87 13.13 -5.08 7.35
N ILE A 88 12.81 -4.09 6.51
CA ILE A 88 11.43 -3.66 6.22
C ILE A 88 10.67 -4.82 5.56
N ALA A 89 11.22 -5.32 4.45
CA ALA A 89 10.67 -6.41 3.66
C ALA A 89 10.36 -7.67 4.48
N PHE A 90 11.34 -8.09 5.29
CA PHE A 90 11.19 -9.27 6.15
C PHE A 90 10.07 -9.07 7.19
N ALA A 91 9.98 -7.90 7.82
CA ALA A 91 9.01 -7.64 8.87
C ALA A 91 7.56 -7.67 8.33
N ILE A 92 7.33 -7.11 7.14
CA ILE A 92 6.04 -7.17 6.44
C ILE A 92 5.69 -8.63 6.11
N GLN A 93 6.60 -9.36 5.49
CA GLN A 93 6.38 -10.76 5.11
C GLN A 93 6.14 -11.67 6.30
N GLU A 94 6.94 -11.54 7.36
CA GLU A 94 6.79 -12.36 8.57
C GLU A 94 5.39 -12.18 9.16
N TYR A 95 4.93 -10.95 9.26
CA TYR A 95 3.61 -10.65 9.81
C TYR A 95 2.48 -11.16 8.92
N THR A 96 2.52 -10.88 7.63
CA THR A 96 1.42 -11.19 6.70
C THR A 96 1.38 -12.66 6.28
N GLU A 97 2.53 -13.24 5.83
CA GLU A 97 2.57 -14.63 5.35
C GLU A 97 2.70 -15.63 6.50
N LYS A 98 3.64 -15.39 7.45
CA LYS A 98 3.95 -16.42 8.46
C LYS A 98 2.96 -16.46 9.59
N ILE A 99 2.50 -15.29 10.06
CA ILE A 99 1.58 -15.20 11.19
C ILE A 99 0.13 -15.30 10.72
N HIS A 100 -0.23 -14.64 9.60
CA HIS A 100 -1.61 -14.55 9.14
C HIS A 100 -1.96 -15.44 7.94
N GLY A 101 -0.98 -16.01 7.24
CA GLY A 101 -1.19 -16.95 6.13
C GLY A 101 -1.70 -16.31 4.84
N TYR A 102 -1.49 -15.00 4.65
CA TYR A 102 -1.84 -14.27 3.45
C TYR A 102 -0.72 -14.32 2.39
N GLY A 103 -1.06 -13.99 1.13
CA GLY A 103 -0.09 -13.90 0.05
C GLY A 103 0.51 -12.49 -0.07
N VAL A 104 1.84 -12.37 0.03
CA VAL A 104 2.54 -11.11 -0.28
C VAL A 104 2.90 -11.10 -1.76
N VAL A 105 2.45 -10.11 -2.50
CA VAL A 105 2.78 -9.93 -3.93
C VAL A 105 4.29 -9.74 -4.11
N ARG A 106 4.87 -10.38 -5.15
CA ARG A 106 6.30 -10.39 -5.44
C ARG A 106 6.70 -9.54 -6.64
N GLU A 107 5.79 -9.42 -7.57
CA GLU A 107 6.00 -8.82 -8.88
C GLU A 107 6.01 -7.28 -8.83
N LEU A 108 5.46 -6.72 -7.76
CA LEU A 108 5.30 -5.30 -7.52
C LEU A 108 5.87 -4.96 -6.15
N VAL A 109 6.55 -3.83 -6.07
CA VAL A 109 7.34 -3.45 -4.88
C VAL A 109 7.33 -1.94 -4.69
N GLY A 110 7.49 -1.49 -3.48
CA GLY A 110 7.72 -0.09 -3.16
C GLY A 110 9.04 0.44 -3.71
N HIS A 111 9.24 1.72 -3.59
CA HIS A 111 10.31 2.43 -4.28
C HIS A 111 10.82 3.65 -3.49
N GLY A 112 11.95 4.20 -3.91
CA GLY A 112 12.31 5.57 -3.58
C GLY A 112 11.44 6.53 -4.37
N LEU A 113 11.25 7.73 -3.87
CA LEU A 113 10.56 8.79 -4.60
C LEU A 113 11.15 10.16 -4.27
N GLY A 114 10.92 11.12 -5.16
CA GLY A 114 11.44 12.48 -5.01
C GLY A 114 11.14 13.33 -6.22
N ARG A 115 12.10 13.50 -7.11
CA ARG A 115 11.90 14.23 -8.37
C ARG A 115 11.22 13.39 -9.44
N SER A 116 11.33 12.07 -9.34
CA SER A 116 10.53 11.11 -10.10
C SER A 116 9.61 10.37 -9.15
N LEU A 117 8.46 9.88 -9.66
CA LEU A 117 7.52 9.08 -8.87
C LEU A 117 8.20 7.80 -8.40
N HIS A 118 8.90 7.11 -9.30
CA HIS A 118 9.65 5.90 -9.00
C HIS A 118 11.16 6.17 -9.12
N GLU A 119 11.87 6.02 -8.00
CA GLU A 119 13.32 6.13 -7.90
C GLU A 119 13.90 4.88 -7.18
N ASP A 120 15.19 4.67 -7.31
CA ASP A 120 15.89 3.69 -6.46
C ASP A 120 15.91 4.17 -4.98
N PRO A 121 15.95 3.25 -4.01
CA PRO A 121 15.97 1.79 -4.15
C PRO A 121 14.57 1.17 -4.25
N GLN A 122 14.49 -0.05 -4.79
CA GLN A 122 13.30 -0.87 -4.66
C GLN A 122 13.05 -1.29 -3.22
N VAL A 123 11.81 -1.22 -2.75
CA VAL A 123 11.38 -1.56 -1.39
C VAL A 123 10.37 -2.72 -1.41
N PRO A 124 10.83 -3.98 -1.57
CA PRO A 124 9.93 -5.12 -1.61
C PRO A 124 9.26 -5.37 -0.25
N ASN A 125 8.09 -5.98 -0.29
CA ASN A 125 7.32 -6.40 0.89
C ASN A 125 7.67 -7.81 1.37
N TYR A 126 8.74 -8.40 0.82
CA TYR A 126 9.27 -9.73 1.13
C TYR A 126 10.79 -9.75 1.04
N GLY A 127 11.43 -10.59 1.82
CA GLY A 127 12.89 -10.68 1.77
C GLY A 127 13.54 -11.27 3.00
N LYS A 128 14.82 -10.99 3.15
CA LYS A 128 15.66 -11.47 4.27
C LYS A 128 16.21 -10.29 5.07
N ARG A 129 16.26 -10.46 6.38
CA ARG A 129 16.89 -9.48 7.28
C ARG A 129 18.33 -9.18 6.88
N GLY A 130 18.74 -7.95 7.05
CA GLY A 130 20.12 -7.50 6.85
C GLY A 130 20.60 -7.51 5.39
N THR A 131 19.67 -7.59 4.41
CA THR A 131 19.97 -7.56 2.98
C THR A 131 19.57 -6.24 2.34
N LYS A 132 19.96 -6.04 1.08
CA LYS A 132 19.71 -4.85 0.26
C LYS A 132 20.38 -3.58 0.83
N GLU A 133 19.98 -2.42 0.36
CA GLU A 133 20.58 -1.12 0.67
C GLU A 133 20.45 -0.77 2.15
N LYS A 134 21.48 -0.10 2.68
CA LYS A 134 21.44 0.49 4.03
C LYS A 134 20.57 1.74 4.02
N LEU A 135 19.72 1.86 5.02
CA LEU A 135 18.91 3.05 5.23
C LEU A 135 19.79 4.21 5.73
N LYS A 136 19.59 5.37 5.13
CA LYS A 136 20.35 6.60 5.42
C LYS A 136 19.38 7.76 5.63
N ALA A 137 19.74 8.70 6.50
CA ALA A 137 18.98 9.93 6.67
C ALA A 137 18.79 10.65 5.33
N GLY A 138 17.60 11.20 5.12
CA GLY A 138 17.20 11.90 3.91
C GLY A 138 16.69 11.01 2.77
N MET A 139 16.73 9.68 2.89
CA MET A 139 16.02 8.82 1.96
C MET A 139 14.50 9.00 2.13
N VAL A 140 13.79 9.12 1.02
CA VAL A 140 12.33 9.10 0.97
C VAL A 140 11.90 7.83 0.25
N LEU A 141 10.99 7.07 0.86
CA LEU A 141 10.59 5.74 0.41
C LEU A 141 9.07 5.59 0.44
N ALA A 142 8.50 5.02 -0.60
CA ALA A 142 7.16 4.45 -0.59
C ALA A 142 7.22 3.04 0.00
N ILE A 143 6.49 2.81 1.07
CA ILE A 143 6.28 1.48 1.67
C ILE A 143 4.82 1.11 1.43
N GLU A 144 4.59 0.08 0.62
CA GLU A 144 3.30 -0.19 0.00
C GLU A 144 2.97 -1.70 -0.03
N PRO A 145 2.65 -2.32 1.10
CA PRO A 145 2.26 -3.72 1.11
C PRO A 145 1.00 -3.97 0.30
N MET A 146 1.11 -4.83 -0.71
CA MET A 146 0.03 -5.44 -1.49
C MET A 146 -0.16 -6.87 -1.01
N ILE A 147 -1.29 -7.13 -0.34
CA ILE A 147 -1.54 -8.39 0.37
C ILE A 147 -2.81 -9.06 -0.17
N ASN A 148 -2.64 -10.25 -0.72
CA ASN A 148 -3.73 -11.07 -1.22
C ASN A 148 -4.33 -11.92 -0.10
N MET A 149 -5.66 -12.01 -0.03
CA MET A 149 -6.35 -12.87 0.93
C MET A 149 -5.99 -14.36 0.75
N GLY A 150 -5.69 -14.75 -0.46
CA GLY A 150 -5.33 -16.12 -0.82
C GLY A 150 -3.86 -16.29 -1.15
N THR A 151 -3.60 -16.78 -2.36
CA THR A 151 -2.23 -17.03 -2.82
C THR A 151 -1.54 -15.73 -3.26
N ARG A 152 -0.22 -15.75 -3.30
CA ARG A 152 0.59 -14.57 -3.66
C ARG A 152 0.63 -14.28 -5.15
N GLU A 153 0.25 -15.26 -5.97
CA GLU A 153 0.38 -15.20 -7.42
C GLU A 153 -0.61 -14.20 -8.01
N VAL A 154 -0.14 -13.48 -9.00
CA VAL A 154 -0.89 -12.48 -9.74
C VAL A 154 -0.97 -12.82 -11.23
N GLU A 155 -1.90 -12.19 -11.92
CA GLU A 155 -2.11 -12.29 -13.37
C GLU A 155 -2.14 -10.90 -13.97
N PHE A 156 -1.28 -10.63 -14.94
CA PHE A 156 -1.30 -9.40 -15.71
C PHE A 156 -2.31 -9.54 -16.85
N LEU A 157 -3.24 -8.61 -16.95
CA LEU A 157 -4.23 -8.64 -18.02
C LEU A 157 -3.62 -8.22 -19.36
N LYS A 158 -4.36 -8.53 -20.45
CA LYS A 158 -3.94 -8.23 -21.83
C LYS A 158 -3.85 -6.74 -22.15
N ASP A 159 -4.42 -5.88 -21.31
CA ASP A 159 -4.27 -4.42 -21.41
C ASP A 159 -2.84 -3.95 -21.07
N GLY A 160 -2.00 -4.87 -20.54
CA GLY A 160 -0.62 -4.60 -20.17
C GLY A 160 -0.47 -3.74 -18.89
N TRP A 161 -1.57 -3.51 -18.16
CA TRP A 161 -1.63 -2.60 -17.03
C TRP A 161 -2.26 -3.24 -15.80
N THR A 162 -3.50 -3.69 -15.87
CA THR A 162 -4.26 -4.24 -14.74
C THR A 162 -3.68 -5.54 -14.24
N VAL A 163 -3.48 -5.63 -12.93
CA VAL A 163 -2.97 -6.80 -12.22
C VAL A 163 -4.04 -7.35 -11.29
N LEU A 164 -4.35 -8.64 -11.43
CA LEU A 164 -5.36 -9.33 -10.63
C LEU A 164 -4.72 -10.43 -9.77
N THR A 165 -5.37 -10.77 -8.66
CA THR A 165 -5.03 -12.00 -7.93
C THR A 165 -5.35 -13.22 -8.81
N LYS A 166 -4.45 -14.21 -8.85
CA LYS A 166 -4.65 -15.38 -9.69
C LYS A 166 -5.82 -16.26 -9.23
N ASP A 167 -6.09 -16.28 -7.94
CA ASP A 167 -7.20 -17.03 -7.33
C ASP A 167 -8.51 -16.22 -7.19
N ARG A 168 -8.51 -14.96 -7.69
CA ARG A 168 -9.67 -14.05 -7.67
C ARG A 168 -10.20 -13.74 -6.27
N LYS A 169 -9.39 -13.91 -5.24
CA LYS A 169 -9.71 -13.46 -3.90
C LYS A 169 -9.30 -12.00 -3.71
N PRO A 170 -9.92 -11.28 -2.76
CA PRO A 170 -9.60 -9.88 -2.51
C PRO A 170 -8.11 -9.62 -2.23
N SER A 171 -7.64 -8.47 -2.69
CA SER A 171 -6.33 -7.90 -2.35
C SER A 171 -6.50 -6.55 -1.69
N ALA A 172 -5.65 -6.22 -0.73
CA ALA A 172 -5.63 -4.92 -0.06
C ALA A 172 -4.29 -4.23 -0.27
N HIS A 173 -4.33 -2.92 -0.48
CA HIS A 173 -3.18 -2.06 -0.69
C HIS A 173 -3.23 -0.86 0.24
N PHE A 174 -2.17 -0.66 1.03
CA PHE A 174 -1.98 0.53 1.87
C PHE A 174 -0.56 1.02 1.68
N GLU A 175 -0.38 2.33 1.59
CA GLU A 175 0.90 2.93 1.30
C GLU A 175 1.13 4.23 2.05
N HIS A 176 2.36 4.39 2.52
CA HIS A 176 2.88 5.66 3.02
C HIS A 176 4.23 6.01 2.42
N ASP A 177 4.34 7.27 2.02
CA ASP A 177 5.64 7.91 1.87
C ASP A 177 6.23 8.21 3.24
N ILE A 178 7.47 7.83 3.43
CA ILE A 178 8.22 8.10 4.66
C ILE A 178 9.58 8.73 4.37
N SER A 179 10.04 9.56 5.28
CA SER A 179 11.42 10.04 5.30
C SER A 179 12.22 9.36 6.40
N ILE A 180 13.42 8.86 6.05
CA ILE A 180 14.37 8.33 7.04
C ILE A 180 15.04 9.50 7.77
N THR A 181 14.90 9.51 9.08
CA THR A 181 15.49 10.53 9.98
C THR A 181 16.51 9.90 10.94
N ASP A 182 17.16 10.69 11.77
CA ASP A 182 18.05 10.20 12.84
C ASP A 182 17.28 9.47 13.95
N GLY A 183 15.95 9.64 14.00
CA GLY A 183 15.06 9.02 14.99
C GLY A 183 14.10 8.00 14.37
N ALA A 184 12.82 8.18 14.70
CA ALA A 184 11.75 7.47 14.03
C ALA A 184 11.54 8.04 12.63
N PRO A 185 11.15 7.21 11.63
CA PRO A 185 10.84 7.74 10.31
C PRO A 185 9.64 8.71 10.38
N ASP A 186 9.71 9.78 9.60
CA ASP A 186 8.58 10.69 9.44
C ASP A 186 7.64 10.15 8.37
N ILE A 187 6.35 10.05 8.67
CA ILE A 187 5.30 9.70 7.70
C ILE A 187 4.88 10.99 7.00
N LEU A 188 5.08 11.07 5.70
CA LEU A 188 4.82 12.26 4.88
C LEU A 188 3.38 12.29 4.35
N SER A 189 2.75 11.13 4.16
CA SER A 189 1.36 10.97 3.74
C SER A 189 0.50 10.45 4.91
N SER A 190 -0.30 11.31 5.53
CA SER A 190 -1.08 10.96 6.73
C SER A 190 -2.48 10.44 6.38
N PHE A 191 -2.89 9.33 6.98
CA PHE A 191 -4.26 8.80 6.85
C PHE A 191 -5.29 9.52 7.75
N ALA A 192 -4.89 10.43 8.63
CA ALA A 192 -5.80 11.03 9.62
C ALA A 192 -7.05 11.68 9.01
N ALA A 193 -6.92 12.39 7.87
CA ALA A 193 -8.04 12.98 7.18
C ALA A 193 -8.95 11.93 6.50
N LEU A 194 -8.34 10.87 5.94
CA LEU A 194 -9.05 9.77 5.30
C LEU A 194 -9.87 8.99 6.34
N GLU A 195 -9.25 8.64 7.46
CA GLU A 195 -9.90 7.94 8.58
C GLU A 195 -11.03 8.76 9.21
N ALA A 196 -10.86 10.08 9.32
CA ALA A 196 -11.92 10.96 9.81
C ALA A 196 -13.10 11.00 8.84
N ALA A 197 -12.85 11.08 7.52
CA ALA A 197 -13.88 11.05 6.49
C ALA A 197 -14.59 9.68 6.45
N GLU A 198 -13.86 8.59 6.57
CA GLU A 198 -14.40 7.22 6.63
C GLU A 198 -15.36 7.04 7.81
N LYS A 199 -14.96 7.47 9.02
CA LYS A 199 -15.82 7.43 10.22
C LYS A 199 -17.09 8.26 10.09
N ALA A 200 -17.04 9.35 9.32
CA ALA A 200 -18.19 10.23 9.09
C ALA A 200 -19.12 9.73 7.98
N ASN A 201 -18.71 8.77 7.17
CA ASN A 201 -19.49 8.27 6.03
C ASN A 201 -20.24 6.97 6.38
N PRO A 202 -21.58 6.99 6.46
CA PRO A 202 -22.36 5.81 6.85
C PRO A 202 -22.34 4.67 5.81
N ASN A 203 -21.86 4.94 4.60
CA ASN A 203 -21.73 3.93 3.53
C ASN A 203 -20.38 3.19 3.56
N LEU A 204 -19.49 3.59 4.45
CA LEU A 204 -18.20 2.93 4.66
C LEU A 204 -18.23 2.22 6.00
N THR A 205 -17.84 0.96 5.99
CA THR A 205 -17.65 0.19 7.23
C THR A 205 -16.19 -0.10 7.41
N TRP A 206 -15.59 0.59 8.33
CA TRP A 206 -14.25 0.28 8.79
C TRP A 206 -14.30 -0.11 10.26
N SER A 207 -13.79 -1.30 10.57
CA SER A 207 -13.58 -1.69 11.97
C SER A 207 -12.14 -1.36 12.35
N HIS A 208 -11.97 -0.27 13.06
CA HIS A 208 -10.72 0.03 13.77
C HIS A 208 -10.64 -0.71 15.12
N ASP A 209 -11.68 -1.46 15.47
CA ASP A 209 -11.80 -2.21 16.72
C ASP A 209 -11.22 -3.62 16.65
#